data_6b50fa639ad12f7eeae56ff89d24ac16
#
_entry.id   6b50fa639ad12f7eeae56ff89d24ac16
#
_cell.length_a   1.000
_cell.length_b   1.000
_cell.length_c   1.000
_cell.angle_alpha   90.00
_cell.angle_beta   90.00
_cell.angle_gamma   90.00
#
_symmetry.space_group_name_H-M   'P 1'
#
loop_
_entity.id
_entity.type
_entity.pdbx_description
1 polymer ?
#
loop_
_entity_poly.entity_id
_entity_poly.type
_entity_poly.pdbx_seq_one_letter_code
_entity_poly.pdbx_strand_id
1 'polypeptide(L)' 'MKPFQIQVGGKVYDGHFAVPGDGTVRLISRHGSRTAALGNLTPELLAEMLLTEVVQELQLRSDSEAIRAPLAT' A
#
# COMPACT_ATOMS: atom_id res chain seq x y z
N MET A 1 -4.00 -8.90 -13.67
CA MET A 1 -4.02 -7.99 -12.50
C MET A 1 -5.43 -7.57 -12.17
N LYS A 2 -5.77 -7.52 -10.91
CA LYS A 2 -7.07 -7.07 -10.46
C LYS A 2 -6.96 -5.70 -9.81
N PRO A 3 -7.75 -4.72 -10.25
CA PRO A 3 -7.82 -3.43 -9.58
C PRO A 3 -8.63 -3.53 -8.30
N PHE A 4 -8.27 -2.72 -7.30
CA PHE A 4 -9.04 -2.64 -6.07
C PHE A 4 -8.79 -1.29 -5.41
N GLN A 5 -9.61 -0.97 -4.41
CA GLN A 5 -9.52 0.28 -3.69
C GLN A 5 -9.64 0.02 -2.20
N ILE A 6 -8.98 0.87 -1.41
CA ILE A 6 -9.15 0.91 0.04
C ILE A 6 -9.44 2.35 0.44
N GLN A 7 -10.01 2.50 1.63
CA GLN A 7 -10.28 3.81 2.20
C GLN A 7 -9.51 3.95 3.51
N VAL A 8 -8.69 4.99 3.61
CA VAL A 8 -7.89 5.27 4.79
C VAL A 8 -8.03 6.75 5.12
N GLY A 9 -8.52 7.05 6.32
CA GLY A 9 -8.63 8.43 6.77
C GLY A 9 -9.52 9.30 5.87
N GLY A 10 -10.58 8.73 5.32
CA GLY A 10 -11.50 9.45 4.45
C GLY A 10 -11.04 9.60 3.01
N LYS A 11 -9.87 9.10 2.68
CA LYS A 11 -9.35 9.12 1.31
C LYS A 11 -9.38 7.74 0.70
N VAL A 12 -9.65 7.67 -0.60
CA VAL A 12 -9.67 6.42 -1.35
C VAL A 12 -8.33 6.26 -2.06
N TYR A 13 -7.73 5.09 -1.90
CA TYR A 13 -6.48 4.73 -2.55
C TYR A 13 -6.73 3.52 -3.43
N ASP A 14 -6.18 3.53 -4.63
CA ASP A 14 -6.34 2.42 -5.57
C ASP A 14 -5.02 1.73 -5.84
N GLY A 15 -5.10 0.47 -6.21
CA GLY A 15 -3.95 -0.34 -6.55
C GLY A 15 -4.39 -1.51 -7.39
N HIS A 16 -3.40 -2.31 -7.77
CA HIS A 16 -3.62 -3.55 -8.51
C HIS A 16 -2.86 -4.66 -7.82
N PHE A 17 -3.39 -5.87 -7.87
CA PHE A 17 -2.64 -7.01 -7.35
C PHE A 17 -2.62 -8.14 -8.36
N ALA A 18 -1.59 -8.95 -8.27
CA ALA A 18 -1.41 -10.13 -9.09
C ALA A 18 -0.99 -11.30 -8.22
N VAL A 19 -1.39 -12.51 -8.62
CA VAL A 19 -1.00 -13.75 -7.95
C VAL A 19 -0.21 -14.56 -8.96
N PRO A 20 1.14 -14.47 -8.96
CA PRO A 20 1.94 -15.11 -10.00
C PRO A 20 1.97 -16.65 -9.96
N GLY A 21 1.39 -17.27 -8.96
CA GLY A 21 1.33 -18.72 -8.89
C GLY A 21 2.43 -19.37 -8.07
N ASP A 22 3.29 -18.58 -7.45
CA ASP A 22 4.37 -19.05 -6.59
C ASP A 22 4.06 -18.92 -5.11
N GLY A 23 2.79 -18.68 -4.76
CA GLY A 23 2.37 -18.52 -3.38
C GLY A 23 2.57 -17.12 -2.85
N THR A 24 2.83 -16.13 -3.71
CA THR A 24 2.97 -14.74 -3.30
C THR A 24 1.87 -13.89 -3.93
N VAL A 25 1.71 -12.68 -3.38
CA VAL A 25 0.86 -11.64 -3.95
C VAL A 25 1.74 -10.43 -4.20
N ARG A 26 1.63 -9.87 -5.39
CA ARG A 26 2.33 -8.65 -5.76
C ARG A 26 1.33 -7.51 -5.82
N LEU A 27 1.58 -6.48 -5.02
CA LEU A 27 0.81 -5.24 -5.05
C LEU A 27 1.56 -4.21 -5.89
N ILE A 28 0.83 -3.50 -6.75
CA ILE A 28 1.37 -2.39 -7.52
C ILE A 28 0.43 -1.20 -7.32
N SER A 29 0.98 -0.07 -6.93
CA SER A 29 0.23 1.17 -6.78
C SER A 29 1.10 2.34 -7.25
N ARG A 30 0.48 3.51 -7.41
CA ARG A 30 1.23 4.71 -7.79
C ARG A 30 2.17 5.18 -6.69
N HIS A 31 1.98 4.71 -5.47
CA HIS A 31 2.77 5.12 -4.31
C HIS A 31 3.86 4.11 -3.97
N GLY A 32 3.89 2.97 -4.63
CA GLY A 32 4.88 1.94 -4.38
C GLY A 32 4.34 0.55 -4.67
N SER A 33 5.22 -0.43 -4.60
CA SER A 33 4.86 -1.83 -4.81
C SER A 33 5.38 -2.68 -3.66
N ARG A 34 4.71 -3.81 -3.43
CA ARG A 34 5.06 -4.76 -2.38
C ARG A 34 4.81 -6.18 -2.88
N THR A 35 5.58 -7.11 -2.36
CA THR A 35 5.36 -8.54 -2.61
C THR A 35 5.45 -9.25 -1.26
N ALA A 36 4.51 -10.15 -1.01
CA ALA A 36 4.48 -10.91 0.24
C ALA A 36 3.96 -12.30 -0.01
N ALA A 37 4.31 -13.22 0.90
CA ALA A 37 3.80 -14.59 0.86
C ALA A 37 2.33 -14.59 1.23
N LEU A 38 1.54 -15.38 0.49
CA LEU A 38 0.10 -15.45 0.68
C LEU A 38 -0.26 -16.12 2.02
N GLY A 39 0.45 -17.20 2.36
CA GLY A 39 0.15 -17.95 3.58
C GLY A 39 -1.28 -18.48 3.58
N ASN A 40 -2.00 -18.25 4.68
CA ASN A 40 -3.40 -18.66 4.84
C ASN A 40 -4.39 -17.56 4.50
N LEU A 41 -3.92 -16.43 3.97
CA LEU A 41 -4.78 -15.30 3.63
C LEU A 41 -5.31 -15.43 2.22
N THR A 42 -6.43 -14.75 1.95
CA THR A 42 -6.90 -14.61 0.58
C THR A 42 -6.05 -13.56 -0.14
N PRO A 43 -5.90 -13.67 -1.47
CA PRO A 43 -5.14 -12.65 -2.21
C PRO A 43 -5.70 -11.24 -2.02
N GLU A 44 -7.01 -11.10 -2.01
CA GLU A 44 -7.66 -9.80 -1.83
C GLU A 44 -7.34 -9.19 -0.47
N LEU A 45 -7.41 -10.00 0.59
CA LEU A 45 -7.12 -9.52 1.93
C LEU A 45 -5.67 -9.09 2.07
N LEU A 46 -4.75 -9.92 1.56
CA LEU A 46 -3.33 -9.59 1.62
C LEU A 46 -3.03 -8.33 0.80
N ALA A 47 -3.63 -8.17 -0.37
CA ALA A 47 -3.44 -6.98 -1.19
C ALA A 47 -3.90 -5.72 -0.45
N GLU A 48 -5.05 -5.79 0.24
CA GLU A 48 -5.53 -4.67 1.04
C GLU A 48 -4.55 -4.32 2.15
N MET A 49 -4.02 -5.32 2.84
CA MET A 49 -3.03 -5.10 3.89
C MET A 49 -1.77 -4.45 3.35
N LEU A 50 -1.28 -4.92 2.21
CA LEU A 50 -0.07 -4.37 1.60
C LEU A 50 -0.27 -2.92 1.15
N LEU A 51 -1.42 -2.62 0.56
CA LEU A 51 -1.71 -1.25 0.16
C LEU A 51 -1.85 -0.33 1.37
N THR A 52 -2.46 -0.82 2.44
CA THR A 52 -2.55 -0.07 3.69
C THR A 52 -1.17 0.27 4.23
N GLU A 53 -0.23 -0.67 4.19
CA GLU A 53 1.15 -0.42 4.62
C GLU A 53 1.81 0.67 3.77
N VAL A 54 1.63 0.62 2.46
CA VAL A 54 2.18 1.63 1.55
C VAL A 54 1.62 3.02 1.88
N VAL A 55 0.31 3.10 2.11
CA VAL A 55 -0.34 4.36 2.46
C VAL A 55 0.16 4.89 3.81
N GLN A 56 0.32 4.01 4.79
CA GLN A 56 0.84 4.41 6.10
C GLN A 56 2.25 4.97 6.00
N GLU A 57 3.11 4.34 5.22
CA GLU A 57 4.46 4.85 4.98
C GLU A 57 4.44 6.21 4.31
N LEU A 58 3.54 6.40 3.35
CA LEU A 58 3.36 7.68 2.68
C LEU A 58 2.97 8.77 3.67
N GLN A 59 2.04 8.47 4.57
CA GLN A 59 1.59 9.42 5.58
C GLN A 59 2.71 9.78 6.57
N LEU A 60 3.48 8.80 7.01
CA LEU A 60 4.62 9.03 7.89
C LEU A 60 5.67 9.91 7.22
N ARG A 61 5.92 9.69 5.95
CA ARG A 61 6.87 10.50 5.19
C ARG A 61 6.38 11.93 5.06
N SER A 62 5.10 12.13 4.79
CA SER A 62 4.51 13.46 4.71
C SER A 62 4.57 14.20 6.03
N ASP A 63 4.31 13.50 7.14
CA ASP A 63 4.41 14.09 8.46
C ASP A 63 5.85 14.52 8.78
N SER A 64 6.83 13.70 8.41
CA SER A 64 8.24 14.04 8.60
C SER A 64 8.62 15.27 7.80
N GLU A 65 8.17 15.38 6.58
CA GLU A 65 8.43 16.55 5.74
C GLU A 65 7.75 17.80 6.31
N ALA A 66 6.53 17.66 6.82
CA ALA A 66 5.80 18.79 7.43
C ALA A 66 6.52 19.30 8.68
N ILE A 67 7.11 18.38 9.47
CA ILE A 67 7.88 18.75 10.64
C ILE A 67 9.16 19.50 10.24
N ARG A 68 9.79 19.10 9.17
CA ARG A 68 11.03 19.70 8.69
C ARG A 68 10.81 21.07 8.04
N ALA A 69 9.71 21.25 7.34
CA ALA A 69 9.46 22.46 6.58
C ALA A 69 9.53 23.74 7.42
N PRO A 70 8.94 23.82 8.61
CA PRO A 70 9.05 25.02 9.44
C PRO A 70 10.46 25.29 9.92
N LEU A 71 11.29 24.28 10.05
CA LEU A 71 12.67 24.45 10.51
C LEU A 71 13.58 24.96 9.40
N ALA A 72 13.19 24.79 8.16
CA ALA A 72 13.97 25.24 7.03
C ALA A 72 13.81 26.73 6.74
N THR A 73 12.82 27.33 7.32
CA THR A 73 12.58 28.76 7.19
C THR A 73 13.09 29.51 8.41
#